data_e286ee7b1d56c51c4178788be757b69c
#
_entry.id   e286ee7b1d56c51c4178788be757b69c
#
_cell.length_a   1.000
_cell.length_b   1.000
_cell.length_c   1.000
_cell.angle_alpha   90.00
_cell.angle_beta   90.00
_cell.angle_gamma   90.00
#
_symmetry.space_group_name_H-M   'P 1'
#
loop_
_entity.id
_entity.type
_entity.pdbx_description
1 polymer ?
#
loop_
_entity_poly.entity_id
_entity_poly.type
_entity_poly.pdbx_seq_one_letter_code
_entity_poly.pdbx_strand_id
1 'polypeptide(L)'
;MMAEYLSSLRNAKATFDASGAALTTPDENYAREVMQLFSIGLVRLQPDGTLLLGDDGLPIPTYNQTTITELAKVFTGWAYPSSNANAFRTAGANYYNALQLFPAFHDDGPKNLAPVLATPIPASQGGAKDLQLALDALFQHPNTAPFISKLLIQRLVTSNPSPAYVYRVAQRFIDDGAGVRGNLGAVVRAILTDHEARSAEVAATPSFGKLKEPILRLSGILRGLKASTSSGRYVGFRVTVDGQPITSATPRPATAAQINMAPSAYSGTRLDGVQGSIAQAALRSPTVFNFYHSDYVLPGPLAAAGLVVPEFEITDDNFAISVPNFLRTFVNATLPTTNGAPTPAAPYTLTPDLTQELTLVNDSAALVAHFNLVFAAGSLSADAQARIRSALTALPASTAALDRVRTALLLTLTTPAAAIQK
;
A
#
# COMPACT_ATOMS: atom_id res chain seq x y z
N MET A 1 -11.17 7.65 -8.49
CA MET A 1 -10.38 8.01 -7.28
C MET A 1 -8.99 8.54 -7.66
N MET A 2 -8.06 7.76 -8.24
CA MET A 2 -6.74 8.28 -8.66
C MET A 2 -6.81 9.43 -9.66
N ALA A 3 -7.65 9.33 -10.68
CA ALA A 3 -7.84 10.37 -11.68
C ALA A 3 -8.36 11.71 -11.10
N GLU A 4 -9.09 11.64 -10.01
CA GLU A 4 -9.59 12.81 -9.28
C GLU A 4 -8.50 13.41 -8.37
N TYR A 5 -7.80 12.54 -7.66
CA TYR A 5 -6.73 12.93 -6.74
C TYR A 5 -5.53 13.57 -7.46
N LEU A 6 -5.18 13.05 -8.64
CA LEU A 6 -4.03 13.49 -9.45
C LEU A 6 -4.44 14.41 -10.62
N SER A 7 -5.61 15.02 -10.57
CA SER A 7 -6.08 16.03 -11.51
C SER A 7 -6.20 15.58 -12.97
N SER A 8 -6.16 14.27 -13.27
CA SER A 8 -6.36 13.78 -14.64
C SER A 8 -7.83 13.71 -15.05
N LEU A 9 -8.74 13.66 -14.08
CA LEU A 9 -10.17 13.72 -14.34
C LEU A 9 -10.54 15.10 -14.87
N ARG A 10 -11.13 15.16 -16.05
CA ARG A 10 -11.52 16.40 -16.73
C ARG A 10 -10.34 17.29 -17.13
N ASN A 11 -9.15 16.71 -17.27
CA ASN A 11 -8.01 17.39 -17.88
C ASN A 11 -8.34 17.66 -19.35
N ALA A 12 -8.20 18.92 -19.80
CA ALA A 12 -8.58 19.35 -21.13
C ALA A 12 -7.36 19.81 -21.94
N LYS A 13 -7.46 19.71 -23.28
CA LYS A 13 -6.47 20.29 -24.17
C LYS A 13 -6.28 21.79 -23.95
N ALA A 14 -5.15 22.30 -24.37
CA ALA A 14 -4.85 23.73 -24.32
C ALA A 14 -5.91 24.57 -25.07
N THR A 15 -6.18 25.76 -24.54
CA THR A 15 -6.96 26.80 -25.23
C THR A 15 -6.09 28.03 -25.39
N PHE A 16 -6.34 28.79 -26.46
CA PHE A 16 -5.53 29.93 -26.84
C PHE A 16 -6.41 31.17 -27.04
N ASP A 17 -5.87 32.34 -26.81
CA ASP A 17 -6.52 33.58 -27.14
C ASP A 17 -6.34 33.93 -28.64
N ALA A 18 -6.88 35.09 -29.05
CA ALA A 18 -6.79 35.56 -30.45
C ALA A 18 -5.36 35.87 -30.89
N SER A 19 -4.43 36.09 -29.98
CA SER A 19 -3.01 36.33 -30.26
C SER A 19 -2.18 35.04 -30.34
N GLY A 20 -2.81 33.86 -30.00
CA GLY A 20 -2.13 32.60 -29.93
C GLY A 20 -1.47 32.32 -28.58
N ALA A 21 -1.65 33.17 -27.57
CA ALA A 21 -1.18 32.90 -26.23
C ALA A 21 -2.05 31.89 -25.52
N ALA A 22 -1.44 30.93 -24.79
CA ALA A 22 -2.16 29.90 -24.08
C ALA A 22 -2.97 30.49 -22.91
N LEU A 23 -4.28 30.29 -22.93
CA LEU A 23 -5.20 30.62 -21.82
C LEU A 23 -5.25 29.50 -20.80
N THR A 24 -5.20 28.25 -21.25
CA THR A 24 -5.11 27.06 -20.39
C THR A 24 -4.16 26.04 -21.01
N THR A 25 -3.51 25.25 -20.17
CA THR A 25 -2.65 24.12 -20.56
C THR A 25 -3.15 22.84 -19.88
N PRO A 26 -2.87 21.66 -20.44
CA PRO A 26 -3.13 20.40 -19.76
C PRO A 26 -2.46 20.33 -18.39
N ASP A 27 -3.14 19.76 -17.39
CA ASP A 27 -2.56 19.52 -16.08
C ASP A 27 -1.53 18.38 -16.18
N GLU A 28 -0.33 18.61 -15.65
CA GLU A 28 0.83 17.72 -15.74
C GLU A 28 0.95 16.75 -14.57
N ASN A 29 0.16 16.93 -13.50
CA ASN A 29 0.34 16.19 -12.25
C ASN A 29 0.28 14.66 -12.47
N TYR A 30 -0.78 14.17 -13.11
CA TYR A 30 -0.90 12.75 -13.38
C TYR A 30 0.18 12.21 -14.32
N ALA A 31 0.55 12.98 -15.34
CA ALA A 31 1.62 12.61 -16.26
C ALA A 31 2.97 12.44 -15.53
N ARG A 32 3.26 13.34 -14.60
CA ARG A 32 4.45 13.25 -13.77
C ARG A 32 4.40 12.01 -12.88
N GLU A 33 3.30 11.78 -12.17
CA GLU A 33 3.22 10.72 -11.19
C GLU A 33 3.14 9.33 -11.81
N VAL A 34 2.51 9.18 -12.98
CA VAL A 34 2.50 7.89 -13.67
C VAL A 34 3.90 7.45 -14.10
N MET A 35 4.77 8.40 -14.44
CA MET A 35 6.19 8.11 -14.73
C MET A 35 7.00 7.96 -13.45
N GLN A 36 6.95 8.93 -12.55
CA GLN A 36 7.83 9.04 -11.39
C GLN A 36 7.56 7.95 -10.35
N LEU A 37 6.30 7.76 -9.95
CA LEU A 37 5.93 6.90 -8.82
C LEU A 37 5.38 5.56 -9.25
N PHE A 38 4.74 5.45 -10.42
CA PHE A 38 3.94 4.28 -10.73
C PHE A 38 4.52 3.39 -11.84
N SER A 39 5.59 3.82 -12.55
CA SER A 39 6.13 3.00 -13.64
C SER A 39 7.65 2.98 -13.76
N ILE A 40 8.29 4.11 -14.10
CA ILE A 40 9.70 4.12 -14.54
C ILE A 40 10.67 4.82 -13.58
N GLY A 41 10.19 5.60 -12.62
CA GLY A 41 11.03 6.36 -11.70
C GLY A 41 11.75 7.55 -12.37
N LEU A 42 12.54 8.28 -11.58
CA LEU A 42 13.22 9.51 -12.02
C LEU A 42 14.50 9.25 -12.82
N VAL A 43 15.20 8.16 -12.53
CA VAL A 43 16.53 7.86 -13.07
C VAL A 43 16.57 6.45 -13.66
N ARG A 44 17.43 6.29 -14.66
CA ARG A 44 17.60 4.99 -15.32
C ARG A 44 18.29 3.99 -14.39
N LEU A 45 17.82 2.76 -14.46
CA LEU A 45 18.30 1.65 -13.65
C LEU A 45 18.91 0.56 -14.54
N GLN A 46 19.90 -0.12 -13.99
CA GLN A 46 20.33 -1.43 -14.47
C GLN A 46 19.24 -2.48 -14.13
N PRO A 47 19.23 -3.64 -14.76
CA PRO A 47 18.26 -4.71 -14.47
C PRO A 47 18.24 -5.19 -13.01
N ASP A 48 19.28 -4.93 -12.24
CA ASP A 48 19.44 -5.24 -10.83
C ASP A 48 19.00 -4.10 -9.89
N GLY A 49 18.43 -3.03 -10.46
CA GLY A 49 17.93 -1.86 -9.72
C GLY A 49 19.02 -0.88 -9.27
N THR A 50 20.30 -1.07 -9.66
CA THR A 50 21.35 -0.08 -9.46
C THR A 50 21.25 1.06 -10.47
N LEU A 51 21.82 2.22 -10.15
CA LEU A 51 21.75 3.41 -11.01
C LEU A 51 22.55 3.20 -12.30
N LEU A 52 21.99 3.60 -13.43
CA LEU A 52 22.72 3.76 -14.68
C LEU A 52 23.29 5.18 -14.72
N LEU A 53 24.63 5.27 -14.76
CA LEU A 53 25.35 6.55 -14.77
C LEU A 53 25.75 6.93 -16.19
N GLY A 54 25.72 8.24 -16.47
CA GLY A 54 26.28 8.84 -17.68
C GLY A 54 27.80 8.95 -17.63
N ASP A 55 28.38 9.47 -18.70
CA ASP A 55 29.83 9.67 -18.80
C ASP A 55 30.36 10.70 -17.79
N ASP A 56 29.48 11.56 -17.26
CA ASP A 56 29.74 12.52 -16.19
C ASP A 56 29.67 11.92 -14.78
N GLY A 57 29.34 10.65 -14.66
CA GLY A 57 29.15 9.93 -13.40
C GLY A 57 27.85 10.25 -12.69
N LEU A 58 26.92 11.00 -13.31
CA LEU A 58 25.62 11.32 -12.74
C LEU A 58 24.53 10.33 -13.21
N PRO A 59 23.48 10.10 -12.41
CA PRO A 59 22.35 9.29 -12.82
C PRO A 59 21.64 9.86 -14.05
N ILE A 60 21.38 9.02 -15.03
CA ILE A 60 20.69 9.41 -16.27
C ILE A 60 19.19 9.56 -16.00
N PRO A 61 18.55 10.72 -16.28
CA PRO A 61 17.10 10.88 -16.15
C PRO A 61 16.32 9.95 -17.07
N THR A 62 15.18 9.44 -16.60
CA THR A 62 14.26 8.62 -17.42
C THR A 62 13.43 9.48 -18.38
N TYR A 63 13.11 10.70 -17.99
CA TYR A 63 12.32 11.66 -18.77
C TYR A 63 12.74 13.10 -18.42
N ASN A 64 12.21 14.04 -19.14
CA ASN A 64 12.44 15.47 -18.94
C ASN A 64 11.11 16.24 -18.90
N GLN A 65 11.18 17.58 -18.72
CA GLN A 65 9.96 18.41 -18.64
C GLN A 65 9.11 18.34 -19.93
N THR A 66 9.75 18.28 -21.10
CA THR A 66 9.02 18.13 -22.38
C THR A 66 8.23 16.83 -22.40
N THR A 67 8.82 15.73 -21.94
CA THR A 67 8.12 14.44 -21.87
C THR A 67 6.87 14.52 -20.98
N ILE A 68 6.95 15.24 -19.86
CA ILE A 68 5.81 15.44 -18.95
C ILE A 68 4.69 16.22 -19.64
N THR A 69 5.04 17.36 -20.26
CA THR A 69 4.08 18.22 -20.97
C THR A 69 3.40 17.45 -22.11
N GLU A 70 4.16 16.70 -22.88
CA GLU A 70 3.64 15.91 -24.01
C GLU A 70 2.77 14.73 -23.52
N LEU A 71 3.17 14.06 -22.43
CA LEU A 71 2.36 12.99 -21.84
C LEU A 71 1.06 13.53 -21.21
N ALA A 72 1.06 14.75 -20.67
CA ALA A 72 -0.15 15.38 -20.17
C ALA A 72 -1.24 15.54 -21.24
N LYS A 73 -0.85 15.79 -22.50
CA LYS A 73 -1.79 15.85 -23.63
C LYS A 73 -2.50 14.53 -23.88
N VAL A 74 -1.81 13.38 -23.66
CA VAL A 74 -2.40 12.03 -23.80
C VAL A 74 -3.57 11.83 -22.85
N PHE A 75 -3.48 12.39 -21.64
CA PHE A 75 -4.51 12.24 -20.60
C PHE A 75 -5.66 13.25 -20.69
N THR A 76 -5.68 14.10 -21.72
CA THR A 76 -6.77 15.05 -21.91
C THR A 76 -8.05 14.39 -22.45
N GLY A 77 -9.20 14.97 -22.14
CA GLY A 77 -10.50 14.55 -22.67
C GLY A 77 -11.17 13.41 -21.91
N TRP A 78 -10.62 12.90 -20.82
CA TRP A 78 -11.19 11.80 -20.04
C TRP A 78 -12.03 12.34 -18.86
N ALA A 79 -13.28 11.89 -18.75
CA ALA A 79 -14.19 12.28 -17.68
C ALA A 79 -15.12 11.13 -17.28
N TYR A 80 -15.97 11.35 -16.26
CA TYR A 80 -17.05 10.42 -15.93
C TYR A 80 -17.97 10.19 -17.13
N PRO A 81 -18.44 8.95 -17.35
CA PRO A 81 -19.29 8.65 -18.50
C PRO A 81 -20.63 9.39 -18.42
N SER A 82 -21.10 9.84 -19.58
CA SER A 82 -22.39 10.51 -19.77
C SER A 82 -22.90 10.27 -21.18
N SER A 83 -24.23 10.14 -21.34
CA SER A 83 -24.88 10.14 -22.65
C SER A 83 -24.88 11.51 -23.34
N ASN A 84 -24.64 12.58 -22.57
CA ASN A 84 -24.53 13.94 -23.08
C ASN A 84 -23.07 14.24 -23.45
N ALA A 85 -22.79 14.42 -24.73
CA ALA A 85 -21.44 14.75 -25.24
C ALA A 85 -20.86 16.07 -24.70
N ASN A 86 -21.70 16.97 -24.18
CA ASN A 86 -21.29 18.25 -23.60
C ASN A 86 -21.04 18.16 -22.08
N ALA A 87 -21.24 16.98 -21.48
CA ALA A 87 -21.13 16.82 -20.03
C ALA A 87 -19.68 16.61 -19.52
N PHE A 88 -18.66 16.86 -20.31
CA PHE A 88 -17.26 16.68 -19.91
C PHE A 88 -16.95 17.28 -18.53
N ARG A 89 -17.42 18.50 -18.26
CA ARG A 89 -17.19 19.19 -16.98
C ARG A 89 -18.27 18.95 -15.93
N THR A 90 -19.47 18.50 -16.34
CA THR A 90 -20.67 18.45 -15.50
C THR A 90 -21.18 17.05 -15.19
N ALA A 91 -20.64 16.01 -15.85
CA ALA A 91 -21.01 14.63 -15.54
C ALA A 91 -20.81 14.33 -14.05
N GLY A 92 -21.82 13.79 -13.40
CA GLY A 92 -21.79 13.39 -11.99
C GLY A 92 -20.78 12.29 -11.74
N ALA A 93 -20.29 12.20 -10.50
CA ALA A 93 -19.34 11.16 -10.09
C ALA A 93 -19.91 9.76 -10.37
N ASN A 94 -19.11 8.94 -11.05
CA ASN A 94 -19.42 7.55 -11.38
C ASN A 94 -18.19 6.69 -11.16
N TYR A 95 -18.13 6.02 -10.01
CA TYR A 95 -17.01 5.15 -9.63
C TYR A 95 -17.14 3.70 -10.10
N TYR A 96 -18.19 3.42 -10.89
CA TYR A 96 -18.57 2.08 -11.36
C TYR A 96 -18.11 1.77 -12.76
N ASN A 97 -18.30 2.72 -13.66
CA ASN A 97 -17.97 2.56 -15.06
C ASN A 97 -16.59 3.16 -15.35
N ALA A 98 -15.96 2.68 -16.41
CA ALA A 98 -14.72 3.28 -16.90
C ALA A 98 -14.94 4.75 -17.30
N LEU A 99 -13.89 5.54 -17.22
CA LEU A 99 -13.90 6.90 -17.76
C LEU A 99 -14.22 6.87 -19.26
N GLN A 100 -14.89 7.90 -19.73
CA GLN A 100 -15.25 8.09 -21.13
C GLN A 100 -14.37 9.16 -21.74
N LEU A 101 -13.93 8.92 -22.98
CA LEU A 101 -13.30 9.95 -23.79
C LEU A 101 -14.32 10.91 -24.36
N PHE A 102 -14.06 12.21 -24.22
CA PHE A 102 -14.76 13.32 -24.87
C PHE A 102 -13.83 13.94 -25.91
N PRO A 103 -13.93 13.58 -27.19
CA PRO A 103 -12.94 13.95 -28.20
C PRO A 103 -12.73 15.47 -28.37
N ALA A 104 -13.78 16.25 -28.18
CA ALA A 104 -13.70 17.72 -28.26
C ALA A 104 -12.72 18.35 -27.26
N PHE A 105 -12.43 17.66 -26.16
CA PHE A 105 -11.53 18.10 -25.09
C PHE A 105 -10.19 17.39 -25.10
N HIS A 106 -9.97 16.44 -25.99
CA HIS A 106 -8.69 15.76 -26.18
C HIS A 106 -7.77 16.58 -27.08
N ASP A 107 -6.48 16.57 -26.76
CA ASP A 107 -5.44 17.09 -27.62
C ASP A 107 -5.09 16.05 -28.69
N ASP A 108 -5.53 16.28 -29.91
CA ASP A 108 -5.34 15.35 -31.04
C ASP A 108 -4.08 15.67 -31.86
N GLY A 109 -3.22 16.58 -31.38
CA GLY A 109 -1.91 16.88 -31.97
C GLY A 109 -0.89 15.76 -31.79
N PRO A 110 0.27 15.84 -32.46
CA PRO A 110 1.35 14.87 -32.26
C PRO A 110 1.94 15.03 -30.86
N LYS A 111 2.48 13.94 -30.27
CA LYS A 111 3.09 13.96 -28.95
C LYS A 111 4.47 13.30 -28.97
N ASN A 112 5.49 14.07 -28.57
CA ASN A 112 6.86 13.59 -28.49
C ASN A 112 7.20 13.18 -27.07
N LEU A 113 7.16 11.89 -26.78
CA LEU A 113 7.45 11.35 -25.45
C LEU A 113 8.93 10.94 -25.24
N ALA A 114 9.85 11.37 -26.13
CA ALA A 114 11.26 11.06 -25.95
C ALA A 114 11.78 11.55 -24.57
N PRO A 115 12.64 10.79 -23.88
CA PRO A 115 13.26 9.53 -24.29
C PRO A 115 12.43 8.27 -23.97
N VAL A 116 11.21 8.39 -23.46
CA VAL A 116 10.35 7.23 -23.06
C VAL A 116 9.88 6.45 -24.29
N LEU A 117 9.53 7.17 -25.36
CA LEU A 117 9.13 6.58 -26.64
C LEU A 117 9.91 7.28 -27.76
N ALA A 118 10.71 6.52 -28.49
CA ALA A 118 11.60 7.09 -29.51
C ALA A 118 10.84 7.66 -30.73
N THR A 119 9.71 7.05 -31.10
CA THR A 119 8.87 7.54 -32.19
C THR A 119 7.71 8.34 -31.61
N PRO A 120 7.52 9.61 -32.03
CA PRO A 120 6.38 10.40 -31.57
C PRO A 120 5.03 9.71 -31.88
N ILE A 121 4.07 9.89 -31.01
CA ILE A 121 2.67 9.51 -31.28
C ILE A 121 2.15 10.44 -32.37
N PRO A 122 1.68 9.91 -33.52
CA PRO A 122 1.16 10.73 -34.60
C PRO A 122 -0.12 11.50 -34.21
N ALA A 123 -0.37 12.61 -34.88
CA ALA A 123 -1.62 13.34 -34.72
C ALA A 123 -2.83 12.55 -35.22
N SER A 124 -4.02 12.92 -34.74
CA SER A 124 -5.31 12.47 -35.27
C SER A 124 -5.59 10.97 -35.14
N GLN A 125 -5.01 10.31 -34.12
CA GLN A 125 -5.29 8.91 -33.82
C GLN A 125 -6.46 8.72 -32.84
N GLY A 126 -6.85 9.79 -32.15
CA GLY A 126 -7.84 9.81 -31.08
C GLY A 126 -7.28 9.33 -29.73
N GLY A 127 -7.83 9.88 -28.64
CA GLY A 127 -7.29 9.74 -27.30
C GLY A 127 -7.20 8.31 -26.76
N ALA A 128 -8.02 7.38 -27.22
CA ALA A 128 -7.93 5.98 -26.81
C ALA A 128 -6.66 5.32 -27.34
N LYS A 129 -6.28 5.62 -28.60
CA LYS A 129 -5.05 5.10 -29.21
C LYS A 129 -3.82 5.76 -28.63
N ASP A 130 -3.87 7.07 -28.39
CA ASP A 130 -2.80 7.81 -27.74
C ASP A 130 -2.51 7.26 -26.34
N LEU A 131 -3.57 7.03 -25.55
CA LEU A 131 -3.46 6.43 -24.23
C LEU A 131 -2.81 5.04 -24.29
N GLN A 132 -3.26 4.19 -25.21
CA GLN A 132 -2.70 2.85 -25.39
C GLN A 132 -1.21 2.90 -25.70
N LEU A 133 -0.80 3.72 -26.67
CA LEU A 133 0.62 3.83 -27.08
C LEU A 133 1.51 4.35 -25.95
N ALA A 134 1.03 5.33 -25.19
CA ALA A 134 1.75 5.86 -24.05
C ALA A 134 1.89 4.84 -22.92
N LEU A 135 0.82 4.11 -22.58
CA LEU A 135 0.87 3.06 -21.55
C LEU A 135 1.74 1.87 -21.99
N ASP A 136 1.68 1.48 -23.26
CA ASP A 136 2.55 0.44 -23.81
C ASP A 136 4.01 0.85 -23.75
N ALA A 137 4.34 2.12 -24.05
CA ALA A 137 5.70 2.64 -23.95
C ALA A 137 6.22 2.59 -22.51
N LEU A 138 5.43 3.04 -21.54
CA LEU A 138 5.78 2.96 -20.12
C LEU A 138 5.92 1.51 -19.65
N PHE A 139 5.02 0.63 -20.06
CA PHE A 139 5.06 -0.78 -19.70
C PHE A 139 6.27 -1.51 -20.26
N GLN A 140 6.66 -1.19 -21.51
CA GLN A 140 7.83 -1.77 -22.17
C GLN A 140 9.16 -1.10 -21.77
N HIS A 141 9.11 0.04 -21.11
CA HIS A 141 10.33 0.76 -20.72
C HIS A 141 11.25 -0.13 -19.89
N PRO A 142 12.59 -0.11 -20.15
CA PRO A 142 13.54 -0.96 -19.44
C PRO A 142 13.51 -0.82 -17.91
N ASN A 143 13.24 0.39 -17.43
CA ASN A 143 13.18 0.66 -15.98
C ASN A 143 11.98 0.03 -15.27
N THR A 144 10.87 -0.24 -15.96
CA THR A 144 9.62 -0.66 -15.31
C THR A 144 9.81 -1.95 -14.53
N ALA A 145 10.53 -2.91 -15.09
CA ALA A 145 10.78 -4.19 -14.43
C ALA A 145 11.61 -4.04 -13.13
N PRO A 146 12.82 -3.44 -13.11
CA PRO A 146 13.60 -3.30 -11.89
C PRO A 146 12.96 -2.33 -10.90
N PHE A 147 12.35 -1.23 -11.35
CA PHE A 147 11.70 -0.24 -10.50
C PHE A 147 10.53 -0.85 -9.71
N ILE A 148 9.58 -1.48 -10.40
CA ILE A 148 8.41 -2.11 -9.76
C ILE A 148 8.84 -3.29 -8.89
N SER A 149 9.79 -4.10 -9.35
CA SER A 149 10.30 -5.24 -8.56
C SER A 149 10.92 -4.79 -7.25
N LYS A 150 11.78 -3.76 -7.25
CA LYS A 150 12.39 -3.21 -6.04
C LYS A 150 11.33 -2.69 -5.07
N LEU A 151 10.36 -1.90 -5.57
CA LEU A 151 9.27 -1.38 -4.74
C LEU A 151 8.44 -2.52 -4.11
N LEU A 152 8.09 -3.55 -4.87
CA LEU A 152 7.33 -4.69 -4.36
C LEU A 152 8.12 -5.50 -3.32
N ILE A 153 9.43 -5.71 -3.52
CA ILE A 153 10.27 -6.37 -2.51
C ILE A 153 10.29 -5.55 -1.22
N GLN A 154 10.47 -4.22 -1.32
CA GLN A 154 10.46 -3.33 -0.16
C GLN A 154 9.13 -3.36 0.60
N ARG A 155 8.00 -3.49 -0.09
CA ARG A 155 6.68 -3.58 0.56
C ARG A 155 6.45 -4.95 1.20
N LEU A 156 6.92 -6.04 0.58
CA LEU A 156 6.54 -7.40 0.98
C LEU A 156 7.57 -8.08 1.88
N VAL A 157 8.87 -7.78 1.75
CA VAL A 157 9.94 -8.57 2.39
C VAL A 157 10.92 -7.71 3.19
N THR A 158 11.72 -6.85 2.54
CA THR A 158 12.83 -6.14 3.19
C THR A 158 13.04 -4.75 2.60
N SER A 159 13.41 -3.77 3.45
CA SER A 159 13.68 -2.39 3.02
C SER A 159 14.90 -2.28 2.10
N ASN A 160 15.88 -3.17 2.25
CA ASN A 160 17.16 -3.13 1.54
C ASN A 160 17.41 -4.45 0.79
N PRO A 161 16.71 -4.72 -0.32
CA PRO A 161 16.97 -5.90 -1.13
C PRO A 161 18.35 -5.81 -1.80
N SER A 162 19.04 -6.94 -1.93
CA SER A 162 20.29 -6.98 -2.70
C SER A 162 20.02 -6.71 -4.19
N PRO A 163 20.99 -6.18 -4.95
CA PRO A 163 20.88 -6.07 -6.41
C PRO A 163 20.57 -7.40 -7.07
N ALA A 164 21.14 -8.50 -6.59
CA ALA A 164 20.87 -9.84 -7.12
C ALA A 164 19.41 -10.27 -6.93
N TYR A 165 18.80 -9.94 -5.78
CA TYR A 165 17.39 -10.21 -5.54
C TYR A 165 16.49 -9.40 -6.48
N VAL A 166 16.75 -8.09 -6.60
CA VAL A 166 16.01 -7.23 -7.55
C VAL A 166 16.12 -7.77 -8.96
N TYR A 167 17.33 -8.17 -9.40
CA TYR A 167 17.54 -8.74 -10.74
C TYR A 167 16.68 -9.97 -10.98
N ARG A 168 16.69 -10.95 -10.08
CA ARG A 168 15.92 -12.20 -10.24
C ARG A 168 14.42 -11.93 -10.35
N VAL A 169 13.90 -11.01 -9.55
CA VAL A 169 12.49 -10.63 -9.58
C VAL A 169 12.17 -9.83 -10.85
N ALA A 170 13.04 -8.91 -11.26
CA ALA A 170 12.89 -8.14 -12.50
C ALA A 170 12.86 -9.04 -13.74
N GLN A 171 13.64 -10.12 -13.77
CA GLN A 171 13.58 -11.10 -14.84
C GLN A 171 12.20 -11.79 -14.91
N ARG A 172 11.56 -12.05 -13.76
CA ARG A 172 10.19 -12.61 -13.71
C ARG A 172 9.12 -11.60 -14.11
N PHE A 173 9.37 -10.31 -13.93
CA PHE A 173 8.52 -9.26 -14.50
C PHE A 173 8.65 -9.22 -16.04
N ILE A 174 9.87 -9.35 -16.56
CA ILE A 174 10.14 -9.33 -18.00
C ILE A 174 9.53 -10.57 -18.70
N ASP A 175 9.68 -11.73 -18.09
CA ASP A 175 9.16 -13.01 -18.57
C ASP A 175 8.80 -13.92 -17.38
N ASP A 176 7.55 -14.30 -17.29
CA ASP A 176 7.06 -15.17 -16.23
C ASP A 176 7.47 -16.65 -16.37
N GLY A 177 8.17 -16.98 -17.45
CA GLY A 177 8.55 -18.34 -17.87
C GLY A 177 7.66 -18.93 -18.93
N ALA A 178 6.61 -18.20 -19.34
CA ALA A 178 5.71 -18.54 -20.44
C ALA A 178 5.66 -17.45 -21.53
N GLY A 179 6.61 -16.50 -21.51
CA GLY A 179 6.70 -15.39 -22.45
C GLY A 179 5.78 -14.21 -22.12
N VAL A 180 5.20 -14.16 -20.92
CA VAL A 180 4.29 -13.07 -20.52
C VAL A 180 5.01 -12.06 -19.64
N ARG A 181 5.09 -10.81 -20.13
CA ARG A 181 5.61 -9.66 -19.37
C ARG A 181 4.56 -9.13 -18.40
N GLY A 182 4.99 -8.73 -17.19
CA GLY A 182 4.14 -8.05 -16.22
C GLY A 182 3.13 -8.94 -15.51
N ASN A 183 3.32 -10.27 -15.53
CA ASN A 183 2.53 -11.18 -14.70
C ASN A 183 2.85 -10.99 -13.23
N LEU A 184 2.08 -10.12 -12.55
CA LEU A 184 2.30 -9.80 -11.13
C LEU A 184 2.16 -11.01 -10.21
N GLY A 185 1.37 -12.01 -10.58
CA GLY A 185 1.29 -13.27 -9.82
C GLY A 185 2.62 -14.02 -9.82
N ALA A 186 3.31 -14.09 -10.98
CA ALA A 186 4.64 -14.67 -11.08
C ALA A 186 5.69 -13.83 -10.34
N VAL A 187 5.59 -12.49 -10.41
CA VAL A 187 6.46 -11.55 -9.69
C VAL A 187 6.34 -11.74 -8.17
N VAL A 188 5.12 -11.72 -7.62
CA VAL A 188 4.89 -11.92 -6.18
C VAL A 188 5.35 -13.29 -5.73
N ARG A 189 5.10 -14.33 -6.52
CA ARG A 189 5.63 -15.68 -6.25
C ARG A 189 7.16 -15.66 -6.19
N ALA A 190 7.82 -15.04 -7.16
CA ALA A 190 9.29 -14.92 -7.19
C ALA A 190 9.80 -14.20 -5.95
N ILE A 191 9.17 -13.09 -5.56
CA ILE A 191 9.53 -12.36 -4.33
C ILE A 191 9.45 -13.27 -3.11
N LEU A 192 8.32 -13.92 -2.87
CA LEU A 192 8.07 -14.67 -1.63
C LEU A 192 8.79 -16.01 -1.57
N THR A 193 9.23 -16.57 -2.71
CA THR A 193 9.94 -17.85 -2.77
C THR A 193 11.44 -17.70 -3.02
N ASP A 194 11.94 -16.48 -3.17
CA ASP A 194 13.36 -16.22 -3.36
C ASP A 194 14.17 -16.69 -2.14
N HIS A 195 15.40 -17.10 -2.39
CA HIS A 195 16.34 -17.50 -1.35
C HIS A 195 16.48 -16.40 -0.27
N GLU A 196 16.61 -15.13 -0.68
CA GLU A 196 16.80 -14.04 0.28
C GLU A 196 15.57 -13.79 1.17
N ALA A 197 14.37 -14.07 0.67
CA ALA A 197 13.14 -13.96 1.46
C ALA A 197 12.95 -15.12 2.46
N ARG A 198 13.68 -16.23 2.31
CA ARG A 198 13.40 -17.48 3.05
C ARG A 198 14.59 -18.01 3.83
N SER A 199 15.81 -17.50 3.59
CA SER A 199 17.00 -17.96 4.27
C SER A 199 17.09 -17.42 5.70
N ALA A 200 17.22 -18.32 6.67
CA ALA A 200 17.50 -17.94 8.05
C ALA A 200 18.85 -17.20 8.20
N GLU A 201 19.84 -17.50 7.37
CA GLU A 201 21.14 -16.84 7.35
C GLU A 201 20.99 -15.38 6.91
N VAL A 202 20.24 -15.13 5.83
CA VAL A 202 19.96 -13.78 5.35
C VAL A 202 19.12 -13.01 6.39
N ALA A 203 18.10 -13.62 6.98
CA ALA A 203 17.30 -13.01 8.03
C ALA A 203 18.10 -12.64 9.29
N ALA A 204 19.21 -13.33 9.55
CA ALA A 204 20.11 -13.02 10.66
C ALA A 204 21.00 -11.79 10.40
N THR A 205 21.14 -11.33 9.15
CA THR A 205 21.96 -10.15 8.84
C THR A 205 21.35 -8.87 9.39
N PRO A 206 22.16 -7.90 9.86
CA PRO A 206 21.67 -6.64 10.42
C PRO A 206 20.90 -5.77 9.41
N SER A 207 21.23 -5.86 8.13
CA SER A 207 20.66 -5.06 7.06
C SER A 207 19.35 -5.61 6.51
N PHE A 208 18.99 -6.86 6.83
CA PHE A 208 17.78 -7.51 6.33
C PHE A 208 16.58 -7.27 7.23
N GLY A 209 15.44 -7.07 6.60
CA GLY A 209 14.15 -6.86 7.25
C GLY A 209 13.60 -5.47 7.02
N LYS A 210 12.47 -5.19 7.66
CA LYS A 210 11.78 -3.91 7.59
C LYS A 210 10.97 -3.66 8.86
N LEU A 211 10.75 -2.39 9.20
CA LEU A 211 9.79 -2.03 10.24
C LEU A 211 8.37 -2.32 9.72
N LYS A 212 7.56 -3.02 10.49
CA LYS A 212 6.15 -3.23 10.14
C LYS A 212 5.41 -1.90 10.22
N GLU A 213 4.73 -1.54 9.14
CA GLU A 213 3.85 -0.38 9.12
C GLU A 213 2.81 -0.45 10.26
N PRO A 214 2.46 0.67 10.91
CA PRO A 214 1.52 0.65 12.03
C PRO A 214 0.19 -0.02 11.70
N ILE A 215 -0.37 0.19 10.51
CA ILE A 215 -1.61 -0.47 10.07
C ILE A 215 -1.42 -1.99 9.87
N LEU A 216 -0.23 -2.41 9.45
CA LEU A 216 0.09 -3.84 9.31
C LEU A 216 0.29 -4.51 10.68
N ARG A 217 0.85 -3.78 11.67
CA ARG A 217 0.91 -4.27 13.06
C ARG A 217 -0.49 -4.49 13.61
N LEU A 218 -1.40 -3.53 13.47
CA LEU A 218 -2.78 -3.64 13.92
C LEU A 218 -3.53 -4.78 13.22
N SER A 219 -3.47 -4.82 11.89
CA SER A 219 -4.13 -5.89 11.12
C SER A 219 -3.52 -7.27 11.38
N GLY A 220 -2.20 -7.33 11.65
CA GLY A 220 -1.50 -8.54 12.06
C GLY A 220 -1.98 -9.07 13.40
N ILE A 221 -2.22 -8.18 14.38
CA ILE A 221 -2.79 -8.55 15.68
C ILE A 221 -4.19 -9.14 15.51
N LEU A 222 -5.05 -8.45 14.75
CA LEU A 222 -6.42 -8.92 14.48
C LEU A 222 -6.44 -10.28 13.79
N ARG A 223 -5.56 -10.52 12.82
CA ARG A 223 -5.43 -11.81 12.14
C ARG A 223 -4.85 -12.88 13.05
N GLY A 224 -3.79 -12.57 13.78
CA GLY A 224 -3.14 -13.51 14.71
C GLY A 224 -4.08 -13.98 15.81
N LEU A 225 -4.98 -13.12 16.26
CA LEU A 225 -6.03 -13.44 17.23
C LEU A 225 -7.36 -13.88 16.57
N LYS A 226 -7.34 -14.23 15.28
CA LYS A 226 -8.52 -14.73 14.53
C LYS A 226 -9.75 -13.85 14.68
N ALA A 227 -9.55 -12.52 14.76
CA ALA A 227 -10.64 -11.57 14.97
C ALA A 227 -11.74 -11.71 13.91
N SER A 228 -12.97 -11.78 14.34
CA SER A 228 -14.14 -11.96 13.49
C SER A 228 -15.27 -11.00 13.87
N THR A 229 -16.29 -10.93 13.02
CA THR A 229 -17.53 -10.21 13.29
C THR A 229 -18.72 -11.17 13.19
N SER A 230 -19.80 -10.91 13.89
CA SER A 230 -20.99 -11.77 13.83
C SER A 230 -21.66 -11.74 12.44
N SER A 231 -21.48 -10.68 11.67
CA SER A 231 -21.97 -10.55 10.30
C SER A 231 -21.07 -11.19 9.24
N GLY A 232 -19.86 -11.64 9.61
CA GLY A 232 -18.82 -12.06 8.67
C GLY A 232 -18.29 -10.91 7.78
N ARG A 233 -18.58 -9.65 8.11
CA ARG A 233 -18.24 -8.47 7.29
C ARG A 233 -17.52 -7.41 8.11
N TYR A 234 -16.54 -6.79 7.51
CA TYR A 234 -15.73 -5.70 8.08
C TYR A 234 -16.07 -4.39 7.37
N VAL A 235 -17.28 -3.85 7.53
CA VAL A 235 -17.72 -2.70 6.74
C VAL A 235 -17.81 -1.46 7.60
N GLY A 236 -17.04 -0.44 7.26
CA GLY A 236 -17.19 0.92 7.78
C GLY A 236 -18.37 1.68 7.15
N PHE A 237 -18.99 1.12 6.09
CA PHE A 237 -20.15 1.69 5.41
C PHE A 237 -21.20 0.60 5.23
N ARG A 238 -22.47 0.99 5.41
CA ARG A 238 -23.59 0.15 5.04
C ARG A 238 -23.77 0.27 3.53
N VAL A 239 -23.38 -0.76 2.79
CA VAL A 239 -23.59 -0.82 1.35
C VAL A 239 -24.82 -1.70 1.10
N THR A 240 -25.80 -1.16 0.39
CA THR A 240 -26.96 -1.91 -0.05
C THR A 240 -27.08 -1.84 -1.57
N VAL A 241 -27.65 -2.89 -2.18
CA VAL A 241 -28.06 -2.88 -3.57
C VAL A 241 -29.58 -3.00 -3.57
N ASP A 242 -30.27 -2.04 -4.19
CA ASP A 242 -31.74 -1.96 -4.16
C ASP A 242 -32.32 -2.05 -2.73
N GLY A 243 -31.65 -1.38 -1.78
CA GLY A 243 -32.04 -1.38 -0.37
C GLY A 243 -31.72 -2.65 0.42
N GLN A 244 -31.19 -3.71 -0.22
CA GLN A 244 -30.83 -4.96 0.42
C GLN A 244 -29.34 -5.01 0.74
N PRO A 245 -28.92 -5.56 1.91
CA PRO A 245 -27.53 -5.75 2.25
C PRO A 245 -26.79 -6.62 1.21
N ILE A 246 -25.58 -6.23 0.85
CA ILE A 246 -24.73 -7.03 -0.05
C ILE A 246 -24.34 -8.33 0.64
N THR A 247 -24.54 -9.44 -0.03
CA THR A 247 -24.06 -10.78 0.35
C THR A 247 -23.03 -11.27 -0.68
N SER A 248 -22.35 -12.37 -0.41
CA SER A 248 -21.50 -13.04 -1.39
C SER A 248 -22.28 -13.49 -2.63
N ALA A 249 -23.58 -13.70 -2.49
CA ALA A 249 -24.50 -14.07 -3.56
C ALA A 249 -25.15 -12.85 -4.26
N THR A 250 -24.88 -11.62 -3.82
CA THR A 250 -25.45 -10.41 -4.45
C THR A 250 -24.83 -10.22 -5.83
N PRO A 251 -25.62 -10.23 -6.91
CA PRO A 251 -25.13 -9.95 -8.25
C PRO A 251 -24.46 -8.58 -8.31
N ARG A 252 -23.46 -8.43 -9.18
CA ARG A 252 -22.88 -7.11 -9.44
C ARG A 252 -23.96 -6.17 -9.96
N PRO A 253 -24.20 -5.00 -9.33
CA PRO A 253 -25.24 -4.10 -9.78
C PRO A 253 -24.95 -3.58 -11.19
N ALA A 254 -25.96 -3.50 -12.01
CA ALA A 254 -25.85 -3.04 -13.39
C ALA A 254 -25.66 -1.52 -13.49
N THR A 255 -26.08 -0.77 -12.48
CA THR A 255 -26.00 0.71 -12.45
C THR A 255 -25.57 1.23 -11.10
N ALA A 256 -24.89 2.39 -11.08
CA ALA A 256 -24.52 3.07 -9.85
C ALA A 256 -25.71 3.50 -8.98
N ALA A 257 -26.87 3.75 -9.61
CA ALA A 257 -28.10 4.11 -8.91
C ALA A 257 -28.64 3.00 -8.00
N GLN A 258 -28.27 1.76 -8.25
CA GLN A 258 -28.67 0.61 -7.42
C GLN A 258 -27.88 0.50 -6.11
N ILE A 259 -26.80 1.32 -5.96
CA ILE A 259 -25.94 1.25 -4.79
C ILE A 259 -26.23 2.41 -3.86
N ASN A 260 -26.58 2.09 -2.65
CA ASN A 260 -26.72 3.06 -1.58
C ASN A 260 -25.60 2.83 -0.57
N MET A 261 -24.75 3.85 -0.36
CA MET A 261 -23.69 3.88 0.64
C MET A 261 -24.12 4.87 1.74
N ALA A 262 -24.63 4.34 2.84
CA ALA A 262 -24.91 5.14 4.03
C ALA A 262 -23.84 4.88 5.09
N PRO A 263 -23.40 5.90 5.86
CA PRO A 263 -22.58 5.66 7.05
C PRO A 263 -23.34 4.71 7.98
N SER A 264 -22.74 3.60 8.34
CA SER A 264 -23.33 2.75 9.37
C SER A 264 -23.14 3.41 10.74
N ALA A 265 -24.13 3.33 11.60
CA ALA A 265 -23.98 3.63 13.03
C ALA A 265 -23.08 2.56 13.64
N TYR A 266 -21.77 2.74 13.53
CA TYR A 266 -20.75 1.76 13.88
C TYR A 266 -20.06 2.17 15.18
N SER A 267 -20.09 1.30 16.18
CA SER A 267 -19.26 1.37 17.38
C SER A 267 -18.27 0.21 17.37
N GLY A 268 -16.99 0.47 17.19
CA GLY A 268 -15.93 -0.55 17.15
C GLY A 268 -14.64 -0.03 16.55
N THR A 269 -13.60 -0.85 16.55
CA THR A 269 -12.31 -0.48 15.98
C THR A 269 -12.42 -0.31 14.48
N ARG A 270 -12.33 0.93 14.01
CA ARG A 270 -12.34 1.29 12.60
C ARG A 270 -10.91 1.45 12.12
N LEU A 271 -10.54 0.73 11.09
CA LEU A 271 -9.20 0.86 10.49
C LEU A 271 -9.02 2.17 9.70
N ASP A 272 -10.10 2.86 9.36
CA ASP A 272 -10.09 4.17 8.71
C ASP A 272 -10.05 5.34 9.72
N GLY A 273 -10.34 5.10 10.99
CA GLY A 273 -10.38 6.11 12.06
C GLY A 273 -9.13 6.16 12.95
N VAL A 274 -8.15 5.29 12.74
CA VAL A 274 -6.97 5.17 13.61
C VAL A 274 -5.80 6.07 13.21
N GLN A 275 -5.90 6.84 12.13
CA GLN A 275 -4.81 7.67 11.60
C GLN A 275 -4.22 8.61 12.66
N GLY A 276 -5.05 9.24 13.49
CA GLY A 276 -4.58 10.11 14.57
C GLY A 276 -3.82 9.41 15.70
N SER A 277 -3.94 8.06 15.80
CA SER A 277 -3.28 7.27 16.85
C SER A 277 -2.05 6.51 16.36
N ILE A 278 -2.03 6.12 15.08
CA ILE A 278 -0.97 5.30 14.49
C ILE A 278 -0.41 5.86 13.18
N ALA A 279 -0.67 7.13 12.87
CA ALA A 279 -0.22 7.86 11.67
C ALA A 279 -0.68 7.27 10.33
N GLN A 280 -1.44 6.19 10.31
CA GLN A 280 -1.75 5.48 9.08
C GLN A 280 -3.18 4.92 9.08
N ALA A 281 -3.88 5.13 7.98
CA ALA A 281 -5.16 4.48 7.71
C ALA A 281 -5.28 4.19 6.21
N ALA A 282 -6.04 3.15 5.85
CA ALA A 282 -6.23 2.78 4.46
C ALA A 282 -6.82 3.94 3.64
N LEU A 283 -6.25 4.23 2.47
CA LEU A 283 -6.66 5.30 1.55
C LEU A 283 -6.60 6.72 2.14
N ARG A 284 -5.78 6.96 3.16
CA ARG A 284 -5.61 8.25 3.86
C ARG A 284 -4.18 8.77 3.82
N SER A 285 -3.42 8.41 2.78
CA SER A 285 -2.07 8.95 2.61
C SER A 285 -2.10 10.49 2.52
N PRO A 286 -1.15 11.18 3.17
CA PRO A 286 -1.11 12.64 3.20
C PRO A 286 -0.73 13.25 1.85
N THR A 287 0.04 12.53 1.05
CA THR A 287 0.54 12.97 -0.26
C THR A 287 0.51 11.85 -1.28
N VAL A 288 0.83 12.18 -2.54
CA VAL A 288 1.02 11.21 -3.62
C VAL A 288 2.18 10.24 -3.36
N PHE A 289 3.14 10.65 -2.53
CA PHE A 289 4.26 9.80 -2.09
C PHE A 289 3.86 8.72 -1.08
N ASN A 290 2.57 8.59 -0.81
CA ASN A 290 2.04 7.67 0.18
C ASN A 290 2.29 8.18 1.62
N PHE A 291 2.49 7.29 2.57
CA PHE A 291 2.80 7.61 3.96
C PHE A 291 4.30 7.79 4.18
N TYR A 292 5.14 7.30 3.28
CA TYR A 292 6.59 7.38 3.35
C TYR A 292 7.23 7.13 1.98
N HIS A 293 8.42 7.70 1.79
CA HIS A 293 9.23 7.49 0.59
C HIS A 293 9.97 6.15 0.67
N SER A 294 10.10 5.46 -0.46
CA SER A 294 10.79 4.16 -0.53
C SER A 294 12.29 4.23 -0.31
N ASP A 295 12.87 5.40 -0.41
CA ASP A 295 14.28 5.72 -0.28
C ASP A 295 14.60 6.58 0.95
N TYR A 296 13.65 6.71 1.89
CA TYR A 296 13.84 7.48 3.11
C TYR A 296 15.04 6.99 3.91
N VAL A 297 15.88 7.93 4.33
CA VAL A 297 17.09 7.68 5.12
C VAL A 297 16.98 8.41 6.46
N LEU A 298 17.03 7.66 7.56
CA LEU A 298 17.08 8.22 8.90
C LEU A 298 18.55 8.56 9.26
N PRO A 299 18.85 9.83 9.58
CA PRO A 299 20.20 10.23 10.01
C PRO A 299 20.70 9.41 11.18
N GLY A 300 21.98 9.02 11.15
CA GLY A 300 22.64 8.23 12.20
C GLY A 300 23.24 6.92 11.71
N PRO A 301 23.30 5.88 12.54
CA PRO A 301 23.98 4.62 12.20
C PRO A 301 23.43 3.92 10.95
N LEU A 302 22.12 4.01 10.69
CA LEU A 302 21.51 3.39 9.52
C LEU A 302 21.93 4.11 8.23
N ALA A 303 21.92 5.44 8.23
CA ALA A 303 22.43 6.25 7.12
C ALA A 303 23.93 5.99 6.87
N ALA A 304 24.73 5.92 7.95
CA ALA A 304 26.16 5.61 7.85
C ALA A 304 26.43 4.22 7.28
N ALA A 305 25.50 3.28 7.43
CA ALA A 305 25.54 1.95 6.83
C ALA A 305 24.97 1.90 5.40
N GLY A 306 24.56 3.04 4.81
CA GLY A 306 23.96 3.12 3.47
C GLY A 306 22.60 2.47 3.37
N LEU A 307 21.86 2.35 4.48
CA LEU A 307 20.55 1.68 4.53
C LEU A 307 19.40 2.71 4.42
N VAL A 308 18.41 2.36 3.61
CA VAL A 308 17.11 3.04 3.61
C VAL A 308 16.18 2.40 4.64
N VAL A 309 15.31 3.22 5.23
CA VAL A 309 14.40 2.80 6.30
C VAL A 309 13.02 3.42 6.12
N PRO A 310 12.33 3.09 5.04
CA PRO A 310 11.10 3.77 4.58
C PRO A 310 10.07 3.98 5.67
N GLU A 311 9.74 2.95 6.41
CA GLU A 311 8.68 2.97 7.42
C GLU A 311 9.00 3.82 8.65
N PHE A 312 10.26 4.21 8.84
CA PHE A 312 10.63 5.13 9.92
C PHE A 312 10.17 6.56 9.65
N GLU A 313 9.88 6.93 8.40
CA GLU A 313 9.34 8.25 8.07
C GLU A 313 7.95 8.49 8.70
N ILE A 314 7.16 7.42 8.91
CA ILE A 314 5.90 7.50 9.66
C ILE A 314 6.08 7.37 11.16
N THR A 315 7.23 6.91 11.62
CA THR A 315 7.51 6.67 13.05
C THR A 315 8.35 7.81 13.59
N ASP A 316 7.79 9.01 13.57
CA ASP A 316 8.37 10.19 14.20
C ASP A 316 8.27 10.09 15.75
N ASP A 317 8.81 11.08 16.45
CA ASP A 317 8.85 11.12 17.93
C ASP A 317 7.44 10.98 18.55
N ASN A 318 6.40 11.55 17.91
CA ASN A 318 5.02 11.45 18.38
C ASN A 318 4.49 10.02 18.25
N PHE A 319 4.71 9.39 17.09
CA PHE A 319 4.19 8.06 16.80
C PHE A 319 5.02 6.95 17.44
N ALA A 320 6.29 7.18 17.71
CA ALA A 320 7.10 6.28 18.54
C ALA A 320 6.50 6.08 19.94
N ILE A 321 5.82 7.10 20.48
CA ILE A 321 5.12 7.05 21.77
C ILE A 321 3.65 6.64 21.61
N SER A 322 2.95 7.18 20.61
CA SER A 322 1.51 6.98 20.47
C SER A 322 1.15 5.56 20.04
N VAL A 323 1.96 4.90 19.21
CA VAL A 323 1.70 3.51 18.77
C VAL A 323 1.72 2.51 19.93
N PRO A 324 2.73 2.47 20.82
CA PRO A 324 2.68 1.63 22.02
C PRO A 324 1.49 1.94 22.95
N ASN A 325 1.14 3.21 23.12
CA ASN A 325 -0.02 3.63 23.91
C ASN A 325 -1.33 3.18 23.26
N PHE A 326 -1.44 3.29 21.95
CA PHE A 326 -2.58 2.76 21.20
C PHE A 326 -2.69 1.24 21.37
N LEU A 327 -1.58 0.49 21.23
CA LEU A 327 -1.57 -0.96 21.45
C LEU A 327 -2.00 -1.33 22.85
N ARG A 328 -1.55 -0.58 23.88
CA ARG A 328 -1.99 -0.79 25.26
C ARG A 328 -3.49 -0.59 25.42
N THR A 329 -4.02 0.50 24.87
CA THR A 329 -5.46 0.78 24.91
C THR A 329 -6.25 -0.28 24.14
N PHE A 330 -5.77 -0.65 22.94
CA PHE A 330 -6.38 -1.67 22.13
C PHE A 330 -6.45 -3.03 22.85
N VAL A 331 -5.35 -3.51 23.40
CA VAL A 331 -5.28 -4.78 24.13
C VAL A 331 -6.20 -4.78 25.37
N ASN A 332 -6.28 -3.66 26.09
CA ASN A 332 -7.04 -3.60 27.35
C ASN A 332 -8.54 -3.29 27.14
N ALA A 333 -8.89 -2.47 26.15
CA ALA A 333 -10.26 -2.01 25.96
C ALA A 333 -11.03 -2.74 24.84
N THR A 334 -10.33 -3.16 23.79
CA THR A 334 -10.97 -3.73 22.60
C THR A 334 -11.04 -5.26 22.65
N LEU A 335 -10.09 -5.91 23.34
CA LEU A 335 -10.16 -7.35 23.56
C LEU A 335 -11.33 -7.69 24.50
N PRO A 336 -12.14 -8.70 24.19
CA PRO A 336 -13.32 -9.03 24.97
C PRO A 336 -12.94 -9.40 26.41
N THR A 337 -13.83 -9.06 27.34
CA THR A 337 -13.69 -9.45 28.76
C THR A 337 -14.04 -10.90 29.02
N THR A 338 -14.69 -11.54 28.06
CA THR A 338 -15.10 -12.96 28.10
C THR A 338 -14.79 -13.63 26.77
N ASN A 339 -14.72 -14.95 26.74
CA ASN A 339 -14.68 -15.76 25.51
C ASN A 339 -15.98 -15.61 24.71
N GLY A 340 -16.24 -14.38 24.25
CA GLY A 340 -17.49 -14.07 23.57
C GLY A 340 -17.34 -14.20 22.06
N ALA A 341 -18.16 -15.05 21.47
CA ALA A 341 -18.45 -14.94 20.05
C ALA A 341 -18.99 -13.53 19.74
N PRO A 342 -18.74 -12.97 18.54
CA PRO A 342 -19.31 -11.70 18.12
C PRO A 342 -20.82 -11.68 18.35
N THR A 343 -21.34 -10.63 18.97
CA THR A 343 -22.77 -10.59 19.32
C THR A 343 -23.61 -10.03 18.17
N PRO A 344 -24.85 -10.51 17.98
CA PRO A 344 -25.77 -9.95 16.99
C PRO A 344 -26.07 -8.46 17.22
N ALA A 345 -25.94 -7.96 18.46
CA ALA A 345 -26.16 -6.56 18.81
C ALA A 345 -25.04 -5.62 18.26
N ALA A 346 -23.86 -6.15 17.96
CA ALA A 346 -22.74 -5.40 17.40
C ALA A 346 -22.14 -6.14 16.19
N PRO A 347 -22.90 -6.28 15.09
CA PRO A 347 -22.62 -7.20 14.01
C PRO A 347 -21.34 -6.91 13.21
N TYR A 348 -20.77 -5.73 13.36
CA TYR A 348 -19.56 -5.28 12.66
C TYR A 348 -18.37 -5.08 13.59
N THR A 349 -18.52 -5.33 14.88
CA THR A 349 -17.42 -5.18 15.85
C THR A 349 -16.45 -6.37 15.71
N LEU A 350 -15.19 -6.03 15.44
CA LEU A 350 -14.11 -7.01 15.42
C LEU A 350 -13.85 -7.52 16.83
N THR A 351 -14.08 -8.81 17.01
CA THR A 351 -13.88 -9.49 18.30
C THR A 351 -12.76 -10.51 18.13
N PRO A 352 -11.59 -10.32 18.76
CA PRO A 352 -10.53 -11.32 18.82
C PRO A 352 -10.97 -12.57 19.55
N ASP A 353 -10.53 -13.73 19.07
CA ASP A 353 -10.70 -15.02 19.72
C ASP A 353 -9.45 -15.33 20.55
N LEU A 354 -9.59 -15.38 21.87
CA LEU A 354 -8.52 -15.69 22.82
C LEU A 354 -8.68 -17.10 23.44
N THR A 355 -9.51 -17.94 22.86
CA THR A 355 -9.79 -19.28 23.39
C THR A 355 -8.51 -20.10 23.54
N GLN A 356 -7.66 -20.10 22.55
CA GLN A 356 -6.38 -20.83 22.56
C GLN A 356 -5.43 -20.26 23.62
N GLU A 357 -5.27 -18.95 23.70
CA GLU A 357 -4.37 -18.26 24.62
C GLU A 357 -4.78 -18.48 26.07
N LEU A 358 -6.08 -18.51 26.34
CA LEU A 358 -6.61 -18.79 27.68
C LEU A 358 -6.35 -20.25 28.14
N THR A 359 -6.22 -21.21 27.22
CA THR A 359 -5.79 -22.56 27.63
C THR A 359 -4.33 -22.60 28.08
N LEU A 360 -3.51 -21.65 27.62
CA LEU A 360 -2.08 -21.56 27.94
C LEU A 360 -1.76 -20.69 29.17
N VAL A 361 -2.77 -20.05 29.77
CA VAL A 361 -2.56 -19.01 30.81
C VAL A 361 -1.79 -19.49 32.04
N ASN A 362 -1.88 -20.77 32.39
CA ASN A 362 -1.19 -21.36 33.53
C ASN A 362 0.24 -21.81 33.20
N ASP A 363 0.61 -21.83 31.94
CA ASP A 363 1.98 -22.11 31.45
C ASP A 363 2.53 -20.86 30.77
N SER A 364 3.22 -20.02 31.54
CA SER A 364 3.80 -18.80 31.01
C SER A 364 4.84 -19.02 29.92
N ALA A 365 5.51 -20.18 29.91
CA ALA A 365 6.47 -20.51 28.86
C ALA A 365 5.76 -20.83 27.55
N ALA A 366 4.72 -21.66 27.58
CA ALA A 366 3.91 -21.98 26.40
C ALA A 366 3.19 -20.75 25.86
N LEU A 367 2.61 -19.88 26.72
CA LEU A 367 1.93 -18.66 26.30
C LEU A 367 2.91 -17.69 25.61
N VAL A 368 4.09 -17.46 26.19
CA VAL A 368 5.11 -16.57 25.59
C VAL A 368 5.66 -17.17 24.28
N ALA A 369 5.89 -18.48 24.22
CA ALA A 369 6.32 -19.15 22.99
C ALA A 369 5.27 -19.04 21.87
N HIS A 370 3.99 -19.18 22.21
CA HIS A 370 2.87 -18.98 21.27
C HIS A 370 2.87 -17.55 20.71
N PHE A 371 2.91 -16.52 21.56
CA PHE A 371 2.95 -15.14 21.09
C PHE A 371 4.23 -14.78 20.33
N ASN A 372 5.37 -15.35 20.72
CA ASN A 372 6.60 -15.24 19.96
C ASN A 372 6.43 -15.76 18.53
N LEU A 373 5.83 -16.93 18.37
CA LEU A 373 5.59 -17.50 17.05
C LEU A 373 4.63 -16.64 16.22
N VAL A 374 3.49 -16.24 16.81
CA VAL A 374 2.41 -15.55 16.07
C VAL A 374 2.77 -14.11 15.71
N PHE A 375 3.42 -13.36 16.60
CA PHE A 375 3.64 -11.92 16.42
C PHE A 375 5.07 -11.52 16.11
N ALA A 376 6.04 -12.36 16.50
CA ALA A 376 7.45 -12.09 16.27
C ALA A 376 8.15 -13.18 15.42
N ALA A 377 7.40 -14.09 14.78
CA ALA A 377 7.92 -15.17 13.93
C ALA A 377 9.05 -15.97 14.59
N GLY A 378 8.98 -16.16 15.91
CA GLY A 378 10.01 -16.88 16.68
C GLY A 378 11.25 -16.07 17.02
N SER A 379 11.32 -14.78 16.68
CA SER A 379 12.53 -13.96 16.78
C SER A 379 12.77 -13.29 18.14
N LEU A 380 11.90 -13.50 19.14
CA LEU A 380 12.17 -13.03 20.50
C LEU A 380 13.40 -13.71 21.07
N SER A 381 14.38 -12.92 21.56
CA SER A 381 15.53 -13.45 22.25
C SER A 381 15.15 -14.23 23.52
N ALA A 382 15.99 -15.13 23.97
CA ALA A 382 15.78 -15.88 25.21
C ALA A 382 15.63 -14.93 26.43
N ASP A 383 16.39 -13.83 26.46
CA ASP A 383 16.28 -12.81 27.52
C ASP A 383 14.92 -12.10 27.47
N ALA A 384 14.45 -11.68 26.29
CA ALA A 384 13.13 -11.06 26.16
C ALA A 384 12.01 -12.01 26.60
N GLN A 385 12.04 -13.27 26.21
CA GLN A 385 11.09 -14.28 26.64
C GLN A 385 11.15 -14.48 28.19
N ALA A 386 12.35 -14.53 28.77
CA ALA A 386 12.53 -14.67 30.21
C ALA A 386 11.96 -13.47 30.97
N ARG A 387 12.17 -12.24 30.50
CA ARG A 387 11.59 -11.01 31.09
C ARG A 387 10.09 -11.01 31.06
N ILE A 388 9.47 -11.40 29.93
CA ILE A 388 8.00 -11.50 29.82
C ILE A 388 7.48 -12.55 30.81
N ARG A 389 8.10 -13.73 30.90
CA ARG A 389 7.71 -14.76 31.85
C ARG A 389 7.83 -14.29 33.31
N SER A 390 8.93 -13.61 33.65
CA SER A 390 9.12 -13.05 35.00
C SER A 390 8.05 -12.03 35.33
N ALA A 391 7.67 -11.17 34.41
CA ALA A 391 6.59 -10.20 34.60
C ALA A 391 5.24 -10.92 34.86
N LEU A 392 4.93 -12.00 34.13
CA LEU A 392 3.72 -12.80 34.37
C LEU A 392 3.73 -13.50 35.72
N THR A 393 4.88 -14.00 36.16
CA THR A 393 5.02 -14.65 37.47
C THR A 393 4.89 -13.66 38.63
N ALA A 394 5.31 -12.40 38.41
CA ALA A 394 5.18 -11.33 39.41
C ALA A 394 3.73 -10.80 39.58
N LEU A 395 2.82 -11.15 38.69
CA LEU A 395 1.41 -10.76 38.82
C LEU A 395 0.77 -11.42 40.06
N PRO A 396 -0.08 -10.68 40.81
CA PRO A 396 -0.83 -11.27 41.92
C PRO A 396 -1.55 -12.55 41.54
N ALA A 397 -1.65 -13.52 42.46
CA ALA A 397 -2.36 -14.78 42.21
C ALA A 397 -3.85 -14.55 41.87
N SER A 398 -4.44 -13.46 42.36
CA SER A 398 -5.81 -13.05 42.04
C SER A 398 -6.00 -12.42 40.66
N THR A 399 -4.92 -12.21 39.89
CA THR A 399 -5.03 -11.62 38.54
C THR A 399 -5.84 -12.55 37.63
N ALA A 400 -6.88 -12.02 37.02
CA ALA A 400 -7.74 -12.76 36.11
C ALA A 400 -6.97 -13.38 34.93
N ALA A 401 -7.37 -14.55 34.48
CA ALA A 401 -6.74 -15.25 33.34
C ALA A 401 -6.61 -14.36 32.10
N LEU A 402 -7.66 -13.61 31.75
CA LEU A 402 -7.66 -12.68 30.63
C LEU A 402 -6.60 -11.59 30.79
N ASP A 403 -6.41 -11.04 31.98
CA ASP A 403 -5.43 -9.95 32.20
C ASP A 403 -3.99 -10.47 32.16
N ARG A 404 -3.76 -11.74 32.52
CA ARG A 404 -2.49 -12.42 32.31
C ARG A 404 -2.17 -12.57 30.82
N VAL A 405 -3.17 -13.01 30.01
CA VAL A 405 -3.04 -13.11 28.56
C VAL A 405 -2.77 -11.74 27.94
N ARG A 406 -3.53 -10.71 28.33
CA ARG A 406 -3.35 -9.32 27.86
C ARG A 406 -1.96 -8.78 28.18
N THR A 407 -1.45 -9.06 29.39
CA THR A 407 -0.11 -8.64 29.82
C THR A 407 0.96 -9.30 28.94
N ALA A 408 0.88 -10.62 28.73
CA ALA A 408 1.81 -11.35 27.88
C ALA A 408 1.77 -10.81 26.43
N LEU A 409 0.58 -10.60 25.89
CA LEU A 409 0.38 -10.07 24.55
C LEU A 409 0.97 -8.66 24.41
N LEU A 410 0.64 -7.74 25.32
CA LEU A 410 1.14 -6.37 25.28
C LEU A 410 2.67 -6.32 25.37
N LEU A 411 3.26 -7.06 26.31
CA LEU A 411 4.72 -7.11 26.44
C LEU A 411 5.39 -7.68 25.18
N THR A 412 4.79 -8.67 24.54
CA THR A 412 5.28 -9.20 23.26
C THR A 412 5.17 -8.16 22.15
N LEU A 413 4.00 -7.54 21.96
CA LEU A 413 3.73 -6.57 20.89
C LEU A 413 4.57 -5.30 20.97
N THR A 414 5.06 -4.94 22.16
CA THR A 414 5.91 -3.77 22.39
C THR A 414 7.40 -4.07 22.23
N THR A 415 7.78 -5.32 21.95
CA THR A 415 9.18 -5.65 21.65
C THR A 415 9.60 -5.20 20.25
N PRO A 416 10.88 -4.86 20.02
CA PRO A 416 11.39 -4.63 18.67
C PRO A 416 11.17 -5.82 17.73
N ALA A 417 11.31 -7.05 18.22
CA ALA A 417 11.12 -8.28 17.44
C ALA A 417 9.69 -8.38 16.86
N ALA A 418 8.66 -7.96 17.59
CA ALA A 418 7.30 -7.92 17.08
C ALA A 418 7.05 -6.76 16.10
N ALA A 419 7.83 -5.68 16.19
CA ALA A 419 7.72 -4.51 15.32
C ALA A 419 8.45 -4.69 13.98
N ILE A 420 9.45 -5.56 13.92
CA ILE A 420 10.27 -5.80 12.72
C ILE A 420 9.81 -7.07 12.03
N GLN A 421 9.75 -7.02 10.70
CA GLN A 421 9.60 -8.19 9.83
C GLN A 421 11.00 -8.63 9.38
N LYS A 422 11.33 -9.87 9.60
CA LYS A 422 12.54 -10.53 9.09
C LYS A 422 12.17 -11.82 8.36
#